data_b7d36fa42bc589ae43d3fef9dceecde8
#
_entry.id   b7d36fa42bc589ae43d3fef9dceecde8
#
_cell.length_a   1.000
_cell.length_b   1.000
_cell.length_c   1.000
_cell.angle_alpha   90.00
_cell.angle_beta   90.00
_cell.angle_gamma   90.00
#
_symmetry.space_group_name_H-M   'P 1'
#
loop_
_entity.id
_entity.type
_entity.pdbx_description
1 polymer ?
#
loop_
_entity_poly.entity_id
_entity_poly.type
_entity_poly.pdbx_seq_one_letter_code
_entity_poly.pdbx_strand_id
1 'polypeptide(L)'
;DIITLFGDLGSGKTFFVKQLGKALGIEEEIDSPSFVLMKEYSGGHIPLYHLDLYRLKNREEVYELGLFDILEKGITVIEWPLLVNDILPYQTFKLEFHFDGKKRRVDILPDNEHSQYFCYKE
;
A
#
# COMPACT_ATOMS: atom_id res chain seq x y z
N ASP A 1 4.32 5.15 8.86
CA ASP A 1 3.54 5.73 7.76
C ASP A 1 2.68 4.67 7.10
N ILE A 2 1.53 5.09 6.62
CA ILE A 2 0.56 4.21 5.96
C ILE A 2 0.38 4.67 4.53
N ILE A 3 0.49 3.75 3.58
CA ILE A 3 0.30 4.03 2.16
C ILE A 3 -0.77 3.09 1.65
N THR A 4 -1.83 3.62 1.08
CA THR A 4 -2.88 2.82 0.46
C THR A 4 -2.79 2.94 -1.05
N LEU A 5 -2.93 1.80 -1.73
CA LEU A 5 -2.79 1.72 -3.19
C LEU A 5 -4.13 1.35 -3.81
N PHE A 6 -4.58 2.20 -4.71
CA PHE A 6 -5.80 2.00 -5.49
C PHE A 6 -5.42 1.78 -6.95
N GLY A 7 -6.19 1.03 -7.67
CA GLY A 7 -5.99 0.80 -9.09
C GLY A 7 -6.17 -0.64 -9.48
N ASP A 8 -6.37 -0.87 -10.77
CA ASP A 8 -6.62 -2.20 -11.31
C ASP A 8 -5.37 -3.06 -11.32
N LEU A 9 -5.56 -4.36 -11.53
CA LEU A 9 -4.46 -5.29 -11.74
C LEU A 9 -3.62 -4.82 -12.93
N GLY A 10 -2.31 -4.92 -12.81
CA GLY A 10 -1.40 -4.50 -13.87
C GLY A 10 -1.14 -3.01 -13.94
N SER A 11 -1.69 -2.22 -13.01
CA SER A 11 -1.53 -0.76 -13.04
C SER A 11 -0.18 -0.26 -12.48
N GLY A 12 0.64 -1.14 -11.93
CA GLY A 12 1.95 -0.77 -11.41
C GLY A 12 2.09 -0.77 -9.91
N LYS A 13 1.08 -1.24 -9.17
CA LYS A 13 1.11 -1.26 -7.71
C LYS A 13 2.27 -2.10 -7.16
N THR A 14 2.45 -3.31 -7.69
CA THR A 14 3.53 -4.19 -7.25
C THR A 14 4.89 -3.58 -7.56
N PHE A 15 5.04 -2.97 -8.74
CA PHE A 15 6.27 -2.28 -9.11
C PHE A 15 6.61 -1.18 -8.11
N PHE A 16 5.60 -0.40 -7.70
CA PHE A 16 5.80 0.66 -6.71
C PHE A 16 6.33 0.08 -5.40
N VAL A 17 5.73 -1.00 -4.91
CA VAL A 17 6.15 -1.60 -3.64
C VAL A 17 7.57 -2.13 -3.73
N LYS A 18 7.94 -2.71 -4.88
CA LYS A 18 9.32 -3.17 -5.10
C LYS A 18 10.32 -2.01 -5.04
N GLN A 19 9.98 -0.87 -5.63
CA GLN A 19 10.85 0.29 -5.59
C GLN A 19 10.94 0.88 -4.19
N LEU A 20 9.83 0.92 -3.47
CA LEU A 20 9.82 1.35 -2.08
C LEU A 20 10.72 0.45 -1.22
N GLY A 21 10.62 -0.86 -1.43
CA GLY A 21 11.47 -1.81 -0.72
C GLY A 21 12.94 -1.55 -0.95
N LYS A 22 13.33 -1.29 -2.21
CA LYS A 22 14.72 -0.96 -2.52
C LYS A 22 15.17 0.30 -1.80
N ALA A 23 14.32 1.32 -1.76
CA ALA A 23 14.62 2.57 -1.07
C ALA A 23 14.79 2.36 0.43
N LEU A 24 14.11 1.38 1.00
CA LEU A 24 14.24 1.04 2.42
C LEU A 24 15.40 0.10 2.72
N GLY A 25 16.15 -0.32 1.70
CA GLY A 25 17.28 -1.22 1.89
C GLY A 25 16.91 -2.70 1.99
N ILE A 26 15.73 -3.08 1.55
CA ILE A 26 15.28 -4.47 1.56
C ILE A 26 15.89 -5.20 0.37
N GLU A 27 16.65 -6.26 0.66
CA GLU A 27 17.28 -7.06 -0.37
C GLU A 27 16.42 -8.25 -0.83
N GLU A 28 15.47 -8.65 -0.01
CA GLU A 28 14.54 -9.72 -0.36
C GLU A 28 13.70 -9.34 -1.57
N GLU A 29 13.33 -10.34 -2.36
CA GLU A 29 12.40 -10.12 -3.46
C GLU A 29 11.01 -9.86 -2.91
N ILE A 30 10.40 -8.76 -3.36
CA ILE A 30 9.06 -8.39 -2.93
C ILE A 30 8.05 -8.87 -3.96
N ASP A 31 7.14 -9.73 -3.54
CA ASP A 31 6.06 -10.26 -4.36
C ASP A 31 4.72 -9.77 -3.86
N SER A 32 3.68 -9.96 -4.69
CA SER A 32 2.31 -9.68 -4.27
C SER A 32 1.92 -10.62 -3.13
N PRO A 33 1.32 -10.12 -2.04
CA PRO A 33 0.87 -10.95 -0.93
C PRO A 33 -0.51 -11.58 -1.12
N SER A 34 -0.98 -11.72 -2.36
CA SER A 34 -2.36 -12.10 -2.68
C SER A 34 -2.84 -13.37 -1.97
N PHE A 35 -1.95 -14.34 -1.76
CA PHE A 35 -2.34 -15.61 -1.13
C PHE A 35 -2.13 -15.63 0.38
N VAL A 36 -1.15 -14.88 0.87
CA VAL A 36 -0.84 -14.87 2.30
C VAL A 36 -1.41 -13.65 3.01
N LEU A 37 -2.00 -12.71 2.27
CA LEU A 37 -2.67 -11.50 2.73
C LEU A 37 -1.73 -10.46 3.33
N MET A 38 -0.68 -10.83 4.03
CA MET A 38 0.29 -9.91 4.60
C MET A 38 1.68 -10.52 4.58
N LYS A 39 2.67 -9.71 4.19
CA LYS A 39 4.08 -10.07 4.30
C LYS A 39 4.83 -8.97 5.04
N GLU A 40 5.75 -9.38 5.89
CA GLU A 40 6.64 -8.48 6.59
C GLU A 40 8.06 -8.62 6.02
N TYR A 41 8.67 -7.49 5.73
CA TYR A 41 10.06 -7.42 5.27
C TYR A 41 10.85 -6.62 6.29
N SER A 42 11.68 -7.29 7.07
CA SER A 42 12.40 -6.66 8.19
C SER A 42 13.89 -6.47 7.92
N GLY A 43 14.35 -6.80 6.72
CA GLY A 43 15.78 -6.71 6.39
C GLY A 43 16.29 -5.31 6.03
N GLY A 44 15.43 -4.31 5.97
CA GLY A 44 15.81 -2.95 5.64
C GLY A 44 15.98 -2.07 6.85
N HIS A 45 15.99 -0.75 6.63
CA HIS A 45 16.16 0.25 7.70
C HIS A 45 14.94 0.35 8.59
N ILE A 46 13.76 0.14 8.02
CA ILE A 46 12.47 0.18 8.70
C ILE A 46 11.68 -1.03 8.24
N PRO A 47 10.94 -1.72 9.11
CA PRO A 47 10.09 -2.83 8.67
C PRO A 47 9.05 -2.36 7.65
N LEU A 48 8.82 -3.16 6.63
CA LEU A 48 7.79 -2.93 5.62
C LEU A 48 6.74 -4.02 5.73
N TYR A 49 5.49 -3.62 5.91
CA TYR A 49 4.35 -4.54 5.94
C TYR A 49 3.55 -4.33 4.67
N HIS A 50 3.39 -5.38 3.89
CA HIS A 50 2.67 -5.33 2.62
C HIS A 50 1.42 -6.20 2.74
N LEU A 51 0.25 -5.57 2.65
CA LEU A 51 -1.04 -6.23 2.77
C LEU A 51 -1.80 -6.14 1.46
N ASP A 52 -2.56 -7.20 1.14
CA ASP A 52 -3.49 -7.22 0.02
C ASP A 52 -4.84 -7.71 0.56
N LEU A 53 -5.81 -6.82 0.60
CA LEU A 53 -7.11 -7.10 1.19
C LEU A 53 -8.16 -7.52 0.13
N TYR A 54 -7.73 -7.74 -1.10
CA TYR A 54 -8.65 -8.04 -2.21
C TYR A 54 -9.59 -9.22 -1.92
N ARG A 55 -9.07 -10.26 -1.27
CA ARG A 55 -9.83 -11.48 -1.00
C ARG A 55 -10.64 -11.45 0.29
N LEU A 56 -10.43 -10.44 1.11
CA LEU A 56 -11.15 -10.34 2.37
C LEU A 56 -12.54 -9.77 2.14
N LYS A 57 -13.51 -10.25 2.92
CA LYS A 57 -14.91 -9.92 2.76
C LYS A 57 -15.42 -8.91 3.77
N ASN A 58 -14.79 -8.84 4.94
CA ASN A 58 -15.26 -7.98 6.01
C ASN A 58 -14.10 -7.50 6.89
N ARG A 59 -14.40 -6.52 7.76
CA ARG A 59 -13.40 -5.92 8.63
C ARG A 59 -12.88 -6.86 9.72
N GLU A 60 -13.70 -7.80 10.16
CA GLU A 60 -13.28 -8.75 11.18
C GLU A 60 -12.08 -9.56 10.72
N GLU A 61 -12.06 -9.93 9.44
CA GLU A 61 -10.90 -10.63 8.88
C GLU A 61 -9.65 -9.76 8.90
N VAL A 62 -9.81 -8.45 8.70
CA VAL A 62 -8.69 -7.50 8.77
C VAL A 62 -8.16 -7.41 10.19
N TYR A 63 -9.05 -7.33 11.17
CA TYR A 63 -8.63 -7.29 12.57
C TYR A 63 -7.86 -8.55 12.97
N GLU A 64 -8.27 -9.70 12.45
CA GLU A 64 -7.57 -10.96 12.71
C GLU A 64 -6.15 -10.98 12.15
N LEU A 65 -5.87 -10.20 11.10
CA LEU A 65 -4.51 -10.05 10.59
C LEU A 65 -3.61 -9.23 11.51
N GLY A 66 -4.18 -8.51 12.47
CA GLY A 66 -3.42 -7.66 13.38
C GLY A 66 -3.01 -6.33 12.76
N LEU A 67 -3.80 -5.80 11.81
CA LEU A 67 -3.46 -4.56 11.11
C LEU A 67 -3.12 -3.42 12.06
N PHE A 68 -3.95 -3.18 13.06
CA PHE A 68 -3.74 -2.04 13.95
C PHE A 68 -2.53 -2.19 14.87
N ASP A 69 -2.07 -3.42 15.08
CA ASP A 69 -0.87 -3.67 15.86
C ASP A 69 0.41 -3.32 15.11
N ILE A 70 0.37 -3.36 13.78
CA ILE A 70 1.57 -3.11 12.96
C ILE A 70 1.70 -1.68 12.48
N LEU A 71 0.64 -0.88 12.51
CA LEU A 71 0.63 0.46 11.93
C LEU A 71 1.69 1.40 12.48
N GLU A 72 2.12 1.21 13.71
CA GLU A 72 3.13 2.04 14.35
C GLU A 72 4.53 1.45 14.29
N LYS A 73 4.68 0.24 13.76
CA LYS A 73 5.97 -0.48 13.79
C LYS A 73 6.88 -0.19 12.61
N GLY A 74 6.32 0.32 11.53
CA GLY A 74 7.09 0.57 10.32
C GLY A 74 6.25 1.22 9.26
N ILE A 75 6.55 0.92 7.99
CA ILE A 75 5.75 1.40 6.87
C ILE A 75 4.78 0.31 6.47
N THR A 76 3.50 0.65 6.38
CA THR A 76 2.44 -0.29 5.97
C THR A 76 1.91 0.12 4.61
N VAL A 77 1.95 -0.80 3.65
CA VAL A 77 1.39 -0.62 2.31
C VAL A 77 0.18 -1.54 2.18
N ILE A 78 -0.97 -0.98 1.85
CA ILE A 78 -2.22 -1.72 1.76
C ILE A 78 -2.76 -1.61 0.33
N GLU A 79 -2.86 -2.75 -0.36
CA GLU A 79 -3.54 -2.84 -1.64
C GLU A 79 -5.01 -3.23 -1.40
N TRP A 80 -5.90 -2.70 -2.24
CA TRP A 80 -7.34 -2.91 -2.12
C TRP A 80 -7.87 -2.52 -0.74
N PRO A 81 -7.72 -1.23 -0.34
CA PRO A 81 -7.98 -0.80 1.03
C PRO A 81 -9.46 -0.53 1.34
N LEU A 82 -10.39 -0.91 0.49
CA LEU A 82 -11.81 -0.55 0.61
C LEU A 82 -12.44 -0.92 1.95
N LEU A 83 -12.01 -2.04 2.55
CA LEU A 83 -12.55 -2.47 3.84
C LEU A 83 -12.15 -1.59 5.02
N VAL A 84 -11.04 -0.87 4.88
CA VAL A 84 -10.46 -0.14 6.01
C VAL A 84 -10.24 1.34 5.72
N ASN A 85 -10.51 1.78 4.49
CA ASN A 85 -10.20 3.12 4.04
C ASN A 85 -10.77 4.21 4.95
N ASP A 86 -11.95 4.00 5.50
CA ASP A 86 -12.63 4.97 6.35
C ASP A 86 -12.20 4.93 7.82
N ILE A 87 -11.43 3.91 8.22
CA ILE A 87 -10.98 3.78 9.61
C ILE A 87 -9.48 3.98 9.78
N LEU A 88 -8.76 4.21 8.70
CA LEU A 88 -7.34 4.52 8.76
C LEU A 88 -7.11 5.96 9.22
N PRO A 89 -5.95 6.24 9.86
CA PRO A 89 -5.63 7.60 10.28
C PRO A 89 -5.61 8.60 9.12
N TYR A 90 -5.84 9.88 9.42
CA TYR A 90 -5.85 10.94 8.41
C TYR A 90 -4.50 11.07 7.68
N GLN A 91 -3.42 10.68 8.30
CA GLN A 91 -2.07 10.81 7.72
C GLN A 91 -1.71 9.70 6.75
N THR A 92 -2.71 8.98 6.26
CA THR A 92 -2.50 7.94 5.26
C THR A 92 -2.26 8.56 3.89
N PHE A 93 -1.19 8.11 3.22
CA PHE A 93 -0.90 8.51 1.84
C PHE A 93 -1.69 7.61 0.90
N LYS A 94 -2.53 8.22 0.07
CA LYS A 94 -3.37 7.48 -0.87
C LYS A 94 -2.81 7.65 -2.28
N LEU A 95 -2.45 6.55 -2.91
CA LEU A 95 -1.91 6.54 -4.27
C LEU A 95 -2.90 5.83 -5.18
N GLU A 96 -3.27 6.50 -6.27
CA GLU A 96 -4.19 5.95 -7.26
C GLU A 96 -3.45 5.72 -8.56
N PHE A 97 -3.43 4.47 -9.02
CA PHE A 97 -2.69 4.04 -10.19
C PHE A 97 -3.60 3.92 -11.40
N HIS A 98 -3.16 4.49 -12.52
CA HIS A 98 -3.90 4.47 -13.77
C HIS A 98 -3.01 3.94 -14.88
N PHE A 99 -3.58 3.11 -15.73
CA PHE A 99 -2.89 2.56 -16.88
C PHE A 99 -3.82 2.57 -18.09
N ASP A 100 -3.44 3.31 -19.13
CA ASP A 100 -4.26 3.48 -20.33
C ASP A 100 -3.72 2.73 -21.55
N GLY A 101 -2.90 1.71 -21.31
CA GLY A 101 -2.30 0.89 -22.35
C GLY A 101 -0.96 1.38 -22.88
N LYS A 102 -0.63 2.64 -22.67
CA LYS A 102 0.65 3.24 -23.09
C LYS A 102 1.36 3.97 -21.98
N LYS A 103 0.61 4.57 -21.09
CA LYS A 103 1.14 5.41 -20.02
C LYS A 103 0.61 4.96 -18.68
N ARG A 104 1.46 5.07 -17.67
CA ARG A 104 1.07 4.84 -16.29
C ARG A 104 1.13 6.19 -15.56
N ARG A 105 0.16 6.39 -14.71
CA ARG A 105 0.06 7.61 -13.90
C ARG A 105 -0.23 7.23 -12.47
N VAL A 106 0.42 7.90 -11.55
CA VAL A 106 0.14 7.74 -10.12
C VAL A 106 -0.31 9.09 -9.60
N ASP A 107 -1.52 9.14 -9.09
CA ASP A 107 -2.06 10.32 -8.44
C ASP A 107 -1.90 10.16 -6.94
N ILE A 108 -1.31 11.15 -6.28
CA ILE A 108 -1.19 11.17 -4.83
C ILE A 108 -2.36 11.99 -4.32
N LEU A 109 -3.29 11.32 -3.66
CA LEU A 109 -4.50 11.96 -3.17
C LEU A 109 -4.24 12.57 -1.80
N PRO A 110 -4.68 13.81 -1.55
CA PRO A 110 -4.52 14.42 -0.24
C PRO A 110 -5.43 13.74 0.78
N ASP A 111 -5.00 13.73 2.02
CA ASP A 111 -5.89 13.40 3.12
C ASP A 111 -6.73 14.64 3.47
N ASN A 112 -7.53 14.56 4.53
CA ASN A 112 -8.43 15.65 4.91
C ASN A 112 -7.69 16.89 5.44
N GLU A 113 -6.43 16.76 5.79
CA GLU A 113 -5.62 17.85 6.35
C GLU A 113 -4.73 18.50 5.31
N HIS A 114 -4.42 17.78 4.23
CA HIS A 114 -3.48 18.23 3.21
C HIS A 114 -4.22 18.37 1.89
N SER A 115 -4.36 19.59 1.41
CA SER A 115 -5.04 19.86 0.15
C SER A 115 -4.12 19.75 -1.07
N GLN A 116 -2.89 19.35 -0.89
CA GLN A 116 -1.92 19.24 -1.97
C GLN A 116 -1.84 17.80 -2.47
N TYR A 117 -1.69 17.65 -3.77
CA TYR A 117 -1.45 16.35 -4.37
C TYR A 117 -0.50 16.52 -5.55
N PHE A 118 0.13 15.41 -5.92
CA PHE A 118 1.09 15.37 -7.01
C PHE A 118 0.67 14.30 -8.00
N CYS A 119 0.88 14.59 -9.28
CA CYS A 119 0.63 13.65 -10.35
C CYS A 119 1.96 13.30 -11.02
N TYR A 120 2.22 12.00 -11.19
CA TYR A 120 3.39 11.52 -11.91
C TYR A 120 2.97 10.85 -13.19
N LYS A 121 3.64 11.20 -14.27
CA LYS A 121 3.46 10.54 -15.56
C LYS A 121 4.72 9.78 -15.90
N GLU A 122 4.56 8.52 -16.23
CA GLU A 122 5.67 7.70 -16.69
C GLU A 122 5.57 7.44 -18.18
#